data_482f4a4d01029b55ecb9762ff41f8d8a
#
_entry.id   482f4a4d01029b55ecb9762ff41f8d8a
#
_cell.length_a   1.000
_cell.length_b   1.000
_cell.length_c   1.000
_cell.angle_alpha   90.00
_cell.angle_beta   90.00
_cell.angle_gamma   90.00
#
_symmetry.space_group_name_H-M   'P 1'
#
loop_
_entity.id
_entity.type
_entity.pdbx_description
1 polymer ?
#
loop_
_entity_poly.entity_id
_entity_poly.type
_entity_poly.pdbx_seq_one_letter_code
_entity_poly.pdbx_strand_id
1 'polypeptide(L)'
;MLQVAPDLLGRVVVHDSPEGTVAVRLTEVEAYAGPRDPGSHAYRGRTPRNGVMFGPGGFVYVYFSYGMHWCMNLVCGAAGDPSAVLLRAGEVVTGLELAQRRRTTARVPRDLARGPARLTSALGVDKGYDGADVTVRGSELRVLAGAGPRPTRRSVARGPRVGVAGDGAARPWRFWIEGDPSVSVYRPAVSRRRS
;
A
#
# COMPACT_ATOMS: atom_id res chain seq x y z
N MET A 1 3.57 1.19 -13.26
CA MET A 1 3.37 0.58 -11.94
C MET A 1 4.14 -0.73 -11.73
N LEU A 2 4.33 -1.60 -12.74
CA LEU A 2 5.05 -2.88 -12.57
C LEU A 2 6.56 -2.72 -12.34
N GLN A 3 7.14 -1.58 -12.71
CA GLN A 3 8.52 -1.22 -12.34
C GLN A 3 8.57 -0.60 -10.95
N VAL A 4 7.60 0.26 -10.61
CA VAL A 4 7.55 0.96 -9.33
C VAL A 4 7.26 0.01 -8.16
N ALA A 5 6.34 -0.96 -8.34
CA ALA A 5 5.93 -1.85 -7.26
C ALA A 5 7.11 -2.61 -6.62
N PRO A 6 7.95 -3.35 -7.36
CA PRO A 6 9.11 -4.01 -6.75
C PRO A 6 10.15 -3.02 -6.20
N ASP A 7 10.27 -1.81 -6.78
CA ASP A 7 11.19 -0.77 -6.30
C ASP A 7 10.78 -0.14 -4.97
N LEU A 8 9.51 -0.26 -4.59
CA LEU A 8 9.00 0.19 -3.29
C LEU A 8 9.34 -0.78 -2.16
N LEU A 9 9.62 -2.05 -2.44
CA LEU A 9 10.01 -3.00 -1.41
C LEU A 9 11.34 -2.59 -0.76
N GLY A 10 11.38 -2.64 0.57
CA GLY A 10 12.51 -2.17 1.36
C GLY A 10 12.60 -0.66 1.54
N ARG A 11 11.79 0.16 0.83
CA ARG A 11 11.68 1.58 1.13
C ARG A 11 10.88 1.80 2.41
N VAL A 12 11.04 2.98 3.00
CA VAL A 12 10.43 3.35 4.27
C VAL A 12 9.41 4.46 4.03
N VAL A 13 8.16 4.19 4.38
CA VAL A 13 7.12 5.21 4.48
C VAL A 13 7.20 5.82 5.86
N VAL A 14 7.37 7.12 5.93
CA VAL A 14 7.45 7.89 7.17
C VAL A 14 6.25 8.81 7.27
N HIS A 15 5.61 8.83 8.41
CA HIS A 15 4.59 9.80 8.77
C HIS A 15 4.97 10.52 10.05
N ASP A 16 5.21 11.82 9.95
CA ASP A 16 5.38 12.73 11.07
C ASP A 16 4.01 13.33 11.44
N SER A 17 3.43 12.88 12.53
CA SER A 17 2.16 13.39 13.04
C SER A 17 2.38 14.23 14.32
N PRO A 18 1.39 15.01 14.77
CA PRO A 18 1.47 15.68 16.06
C PRO A 18 1.71 14.76 17.26
N GLU A 19 1.34 13.48 17.14
CA GLU A 19 1.58 12.46 18.17
C GLU A 19 3.00 11.87 18.14
N GLY A 20 3.77 12.14 17.08
CA GLY A 20 5.11 11.63 16.83
C GLY A 20 5.27 10.96 15.47
N THR A 21 6.48 10.45 15.23
CA THR A 21 6.87 9.81 13.97
C THR A 21 6.62 8.30 14.03
N VAL A 22 5.98 7.77 12.98
CA VAL A 22 5.97 6.32 12.69
C VAL A 22 6.57 6.08 11.32
N ALA A 23 7.48 5.10 11.21
CA ALA A 23 8.08 4.70 9.96
C ALA A 23 7.90 3.20 9.73
N VAL A 24 7.52 2.82 8.50
CA VAL A 24 7.24 1.45 8.09
C VAL A 24 8.09 1.09 6.87
N ARG A 25 8.95 0.08 6.99
CA ARG A 25 9.69 -0.52 5.89
C ARG A 25 8.75 -1.45 5.11
N LEU A 26 8.53 -1.17 3.84
CA LEU A 26 7.59 -1.92 2.99
C LEU A 26 8.12 -3.31 2.67
N THR A 27 7.29 -4.32 2.88
CA THR A 27 7.59 -5.73 2.61
C THR A 27 6.62 -6.39 1.64
N GLU A 28 5.47 -5.75 1.38
CA GLU A 28 4.44 -6.25 0.46
C GLU A 28 3.69 -5.08 -0.20
N VAL A 29 3.48 -5.19 -1.52
CA VAL A 29 2.74 -4.22 -2.32
C VAL A 29 1.94 -4.90 -3.43
N GLU A 30 0.93 -4.19 -4.00
CA GLU A 30 0.18 -4.65 -5.17
C GLU A 30 0.08 -3.56 -6.22
N ALA A 31 0.31 -3.93 -7.49
CA ALA A 31 0.19 -3.03 -8.63
C ALA A 31 -1.21 -3.06 -9.26
N TYR A 32 -1.70 -1.89 -9.68
CA TYR A 32 -3.00 -1.68 -10.31
C TYR A 32 -2.86 -0.80 -11.54
N ALA A 33 -3.42 -1.22 -12.69
CA ALA A 33 -3.18 -0.61 -14.01
C ALA A 33 -4.38 0.19 -14.56
N GLY A 34 -5.18 0.78 -13.70
CA GLY A 34 -6.30 1.64 -14.12
C GLY A 34 -7.28 0.94 -15.06
N PRO A 35 -7.60 1.54 -16.23
CA PRO A 35 -8.60 1.00 -17.17
C PRO A 35 -8.22 -0.37 -17.78
N ARG A 36 -6.96 -0.74 -17.73
CA ARG A 36 -6.47 -2.04 -18.23
C ARG A 36 -6.54 -3.15 -17.18
N ASP A 37 -7.12 -2.88 -16.01
CA ASP A 37 -7.10 -3.77 -14.87
C ASP A 37 -8.47 -3.85 -14.17
N PRO A 38 -9.23 -4.95 -14.36
CA PRO A 38 -10.54 -5.14 -13.73
C PRO A 38 -10.51 -5.06 -12.20
N GLY A 39 -9.36 -5.30 -11.56
CA GLY A 39 -9.18 -5.15 -10.11
C GLY A 39 -8.95 -3.70 -9.66
N SER A 40 -8.76 -2.75 -10.58
CA SER A 40 -8.48 -1.35 -10.25
C SER A 40 -9.74 -0.55 -9.97
N HIS A 41 -9.69 0.35 -8.99
CA HIS A 41 -10.76 1.32 -8.75
C HIS A 41 -10.98 2.28 -9.94
N ALA A 42 -9.97 2.46 -10.80
CA ALA A 42 -10.06 3.28 -12.00
C ALA A 42 -10.44 2.50 -13.28
N TYR A 43 -10.80 1.21 -13.15
CA TYR A 43 -11.18 0.38 -14.30
C TYR A 43 -12.35 0.97 -15.10
N ARG A 44 -13.36 1.49 -14.41
CA ARG A 44 -14.56 2.11 -15.02
C ARG A 44 -14.45 3.61 -15.23
N GLY A 45 -13.21 4.15 -15.22
CA GLY A 45 -12.97 5.57 -15.40
C GLY A 45 -12.93 6.38 -14.10
N ARG A 46 -12.92 7.70 -14.28
CA ARG A 46 -12.79 8.68 -13.19
C ARG A 46 -14.09 8.88 -12.44
N THR A 47 -13.99 8.95 -11.13
CA THR A 47 -15.09 9.29 -10.21
C THR A 47 -14.58 10.29 -9.17
N PRO A 48 -15.45 10.98 -8.40
CA PRO A 48 -15.02 11.82 -7.28
C PRO A 48 -14.15 11.06 -6.26
N ARG A 49 -14.41 9.76 -6.07
CA ARG A 49 -13.69 8.94 -5.11
C ARG A 49 -12.24 8.65 -5.54
N ASN A 50 -12.01 8.40 -6.82
CA ASN A 50 -10.71 7.96 -7.34
C ASN A 50 -9.96 9.04 -8.14
N GLY A 51 -10.44 10.29 -8.07
CA GLY A 51 -9.89 11.40 -8.84
C GLY A 51 -8.38 11.59 -8.70
N VAL A 52 -7.84 11.34 -7.50
CA VAL A 52 -6.39 11.40 -7.19
C VAL A 52 -5.58 10.44 -8.05
N MET A 53 -6.11 9.25 -8.38
CA MET A 53 -5.41 8.27 -9.22
C MET A 53 -5.09 8.78 -10.62
N PHE A 54 -5.83 9.80 -11.10
CA PHE A 54 -5.64 10.43 -12.42
C PHE A 54 -4.67 11.62 -12.38
N GLY A 55 -4.14 11.93 -11.21
CA GLY A 55 -3.09 12.93 -11.02
C GLY A 55 -1.70 12.40 -11.40
N PRO A 56 -0.66 13.23 -11.20
CA PRO A 56 0.73 12.82 -11.42
C PRO A 56 1.19 11.76 -10.41
N GLY A 57 2.24 11.01 -10.76
CA GLY A 57 2.88 10.06 -9.86
C GLY A 57 3.47 10.76 -8.63
N GLY A 58 3.49 10.05 -7.48
CA GLY A 58 3.97 10.57 -6.20
C GLY A 58 2.85 11.01 -5.26
N PHE A 59 1.60 11.07 -5.74
CA PHE A 59 0.45 11.40 -4.92
C PHE A 59 -0.11 10.17 -4.20
N VAL A 60 -0.65 10.40 -3.00
CA VAL A 60 -1.29 9.35 -2.18
C VAL A 60 -2.77 9.28 -2.50
N TYR A 61 -3.25 8.10 -2.85
CA TYR A 61 -4.67 7.81 -2.96
C TYR A 61 -5.13 7.01 -1.73
N VAL A 62 -5.91 7.64 -0.86
CA VAL A 62 -6.47 7.01 0.35
C VAL A 62 -7.95 6.75 0.16
N TYR A 63 -8.36 5.50 0.40
CA TYR A 63 -9.77 5.12 0.29
C TYR A 63 -10.25 4.29 1.47
N PHE A 64 -11.54 4.42 1.76
CA PHE A 64 -12.22 3.66 2.80
C PHE A 64 -12.65 2.29 2.24
N SER A 65 -12.23 1.23 2.90
CA SER A 65 -12.47 -0.16 2.49
C SER A 65 -13.38 -0.86 3.48
N TYR A 66 -14.37 -1.59 2.95
CA TYR A 66 -15.37 -2.36 3.71
C TYR A 66 -16.10 -1.55 4.81
N GLY A 67 -16.19 -0.24 4.68
CA GLY A 67 -16.85 0.60 5.68
C GLY A 67 -16.16 0.68 7.05
N MET A 68 -14.90 0.26 7.16
CA MET A 68 -14.20 0.15 8.45
C MET A 68 -12.74 0.61 8.43
N HIS A 69 -12.08 0.65 7.28
CA HIS A 69 -10.63 0.78 7.24
C HIS A 69 -10.16 1.66 6.09
N TRP A 70 -9.13 2.46 6.35
CA TRP A 70 -8.39 3.18 5.33
C TRP A 70 -7.32 2.28 4.68
N CYS A 71 -7.12 2.45 3.38
CA CYS A 71 -6.04 1.84 2.62
C CYS A 71 -5.34 2.92 1.80
N MET A 72 -4.04 2.82 1.64
CA MET A 72 -3.19 3.81 1.00
C MET A 72 -2.49 3.25 -0.23
N ASN A 73 -2.55 3.99 -1.33
CA ASN A 73 -1.81 3.71 -2.56
C ASN A 73 -0.91 4.88 -2.92
N LEU A 74 0.18 4.59 -3.61
CA LEU A 74 0.98 5.58 -4.30
C LEU A 74 0.59 5.59 -5.78
N VAL A 75 0.15 6.74 -6.28
CA VAL A 75 -0.10 6.95 -7.71
C VAL A 75 1.23 6.90 -8.43
N CYS A 76 1.28 6.22 -9.57
CA CYS A 76 2.47 6.10 -10.40
C CYS A 76 2.10 6.19 -11.87
N GLY A 77 2.86 6.95 -12.63
CA GLY A 77 2.58 7.22 -14.04
C GLY A 77 2.43 8.72 -14.31
N ALA A 78 2.17 9.05 -15.55
CA ALA A 78 1.87 10.41 -15.96
C ALA A 78 0.43 10.79 -15.55
N ALA A 79 0.17 12.09 -15.39
CA ALA A 79 -1.18 12.59 -15.21
C ALA A 79 -2.09 12.10 -16.35
N GLY A 80 -3.27 11.58 -15.99
CA GLY A 80 -4.22 10.98 -16.91
C GLY A 80 -4.06 9.46 -17.12
N ASP A 81 -2.95 8.82 -16.66
CA ASP A 81 -2.78 7.36 -16.64
C ASP A 81 -2.95 6.83 -15.20
N PRO A 82 -4.17 6.45 -14.79
CA PRO A 82 -4.50 6.13 -13.41
C PRO A 82 -3.94 4.77 -12.99
N SER A 83 -2.64 4.71 -12.79
CA SER A 83 -1.98 3.53 -12.23
C SER A 83 -1.50 3.81 -10.81
N ALA A 84 -1.52 2.77 -9.95
CA ALA A 84 -1.15 2.92 -8.55
C ALA A 84 -0.55 1.65 -7.98
N VAL A 85 0.13 1.79 -6.85
CA VAL A 85 0.66 0.69 -6.04
C VAL A 85 0.04 0.77 -4.64
N LEU A 86 -0.73 -0.25 -4.26
CA LEU A 86 -1.26 -0.42 -2.91
C LEU A 86 -0.14 -0.84 -1.97
N LEU A 87 0.04 -0.10 -0.88
CA LEU A 87 0.96 -0.48 0.20
C LEU A 87 0.26 -1.47 1.13
N ARG A 88 0.73 -2.73 1.13
CA ARG A 88 -0.01 -3.80 1.80
C ARG A 88 0.52 -4.15 3.16
N ALA A 89 1.81 -4.29 3.30
CA ALA A 89 2.40 -4.67 4.57
C ALA A 89 3.84 -4.15 4.71
N GLY A 90 4.28 -4.09 5.96
CA GLY A 90 5.63 -3.68 6.31
C GLY A 90 5.96 -3.92 7.77
N GLU A 91 7.22 -3.67 8.09
CA GLU A 91 7.76 -3.68 9.43
C GLU A 91 7.82 -2.25 9.99
N VAL A 92 7.30 -2.05 11.19
CA VAL A 92 7.46 -0.78 11.90
C VAL A 92 8.91 -0.67 12.37
N VAL A 93 9.67 0.29 11.81
CA VAL A 93 11.10 0.49 12.09
C VAL A 93 11.36 1.70 12.99
N THR A 94 10.37 2.60 13.14
CA THR A 94 10.41 3.75 14.04
C THR A 94 9.02 3.98 14.62
N GLY A 95 8.93 4.45 15.87
CA GLY A 95 7.67 4.78 16.54
C GLY A 95 6.86 3.56 16.95
N LEU A 96 7.52 2.47 17.40
CA LEU A 96 6.88 1.20 17.75
C LEU A 96 5.77 1.38 18.77
N GLU A 97 5.99 2.11 19.84
CA GLU A 97 4.99 2.34 20.91
C GLU A 97 3.77 3.12 20.38
N LEU A 98 3.99 4.13 19.54
CA LEU A 98 2.90 4.89 18.90
C LEU A 98 2.08 3.99 17.98
N ALA A 99 2.74 3.17 17.16
CA ALA A 99 2.07 2.20 16.32
C ALA A 99 1.29 1.15 17.15
N GLN A 100 1.80 0.73 18.30
CA GLN A 100 1.09 -0.17 19.21
C GLN A 100 -0.16 0.48 19.81
N ARG A 101 -0.09 1.74 20.24
CA ARG A 101 -1.27 2.49 20.70
C ARG A 101 -2.36 2.59 19.64
N ARG A 102 -1.98 2.81 18.37
CA ARG A 102 -2.91 2.87 17.24
C ARG A 102 -3.43 1.49 16.82
N ARG A 103 -2.72 0.42 17.17
CA ARG A 103 -2.96 -0.97 16.75
C ARG A 103 -3.13 -1.90 17.95
N THR A 104 -4.07 -1.59 18.85
CA THR A 104 -4.33 -2.31 20.12
C THR A 104 -4.61 -3.81 19.96
N THR A 105 -5.06 -4.25 18.76
CA THR A 105 -5.33 -5.66 18.45
C THR A 105 -4.10 -6.44 17.99
N ALA A 106 -2.96 -5.78 17.77
CA ALA A 106 -1.71 -6.45 17.42
C ALA A 106 -1.06 -7.07 18.65
N ARG A 107 -0.80 -8.38 18.60
CA ARG A 107 -0.21 -9.12 19.74
C ARG A 107 1.32 -9.11 19.72
N VAL A 108 1.91 -8.95 18.54
CA VAL A 108 3.37 -8.95 18.34
C VAL A 108 3.74 -7.85 17.32
N PRO A 109 4.96 -7.29 17.41
CA PRO A 109 5.38 -6.17 16.53
C PRO A 109 5.19 -6.42 15.03
N ARG A 110 5.47 -7.61 14.54
CA ARG A 110 5.30 -7.97 13.12
C ARG A 110 3.86 -7.84 12.60
N ASP A 111 2.86 -7.85 13.48
CA ASP A 111 1.44 -7.77 13.10
C ASP A 111 0.92 -6.32 13.04
N LEU A 112 1.70 -5.35 13.48
CA LEU A 112 1.32 -3.93 13.53
C LEU A 112 0.93 -3.39 12.15
N ALA A 113 1.74 -3.68 11.13
CA ALA A 113 1.52 -3.21 9.77
C ALA A 113 1.34 -4.38 8.76
N ARG A 114 0.91 -5.55 9.20
CA ARG A 114 0.75 -6.75 8.38
C ARG A 114 -0.62 -6.80 7.69
N GLY A 115 -0.79 -6.02 6.65
CA GLY A 115 -2.01 -5.86 5.86
C GLY A 115 -2.35 -4.39 5.60
N PRO A 116 -3.04 -4.04 4.49
CA PRO A 116 -3.15 -2.65 4.03
C PRO A 116 -3.84 -1.73 5.03
N ALA A 117 -4.93 -2.16 5.64
CA ALA A 117 -5.62 -1.42 6.68
C ALA A 117 -4.78 -1.28 7.96
N ARG A 118 -4.02 -2.32 8.30
CA ARG A 118 -3.14 -2.32 9.48
C ARG A 118 -1.97 -1.37 9.29
N LEU A 119 -1.36 -1.39 8.10
CA LEU A 119 -0.26 -0.48 7.72
C LEU A 119 -0.72 0.98 7.82
N THR A 120 -1.86 1.31 7.22
CA THR A 120 -2.42 2.67 7.22
C THR A 120 -2.75 3.12 8.65
N SER A 121 -3.35 2.23 9.46
CA SER A 121 -3.64 2.50 10.89
C SER A 121 -2.37 2.68 11.72
N ALA A 122 -1.34 1.83 11.52
CA ALA A 122 -0.07 1.97 12.25
C ALA A 122 0.60 3.31 11.96
N LEU A 123 0.59 3.75 10.69
CA LEU A 123 1.09 5.06 10.28
C LEU A 123 0.21 6.21 10.82
N GLY A 124 -1.07 5.99 11.13
CA GLY A 124 -2.02 7.04 11.48
C GLY A 124 -2.47 7.85 10.27
N VAL A 125 -2.52 7.23 9.09
CA VAL A 125 -2.97 7.86 7.85
C VAL A 125 -4.46 7.62 7.65
N ASP A 126 -5.20 8.68 7.33
CA ASP A 126 -6.64 8.66 7.05
C ASP A 126 -6.97 9.43 5.76
N LYS A 127 -8.23 9.80 5.58
CA LYS A 127 -8.70 10.56 4.41
C LYS A 127 -8.05 11.93 4.27
N GLY A 128 -7.56 12.54 5.35
CA GLY A 128 -6.88 13.84 5.30
C GLY A 128 -5.62 13.83 4.42
N TYR A 129 -5.04 12.66 4.23
CA TYR A 129 -3.85 12.47 3.37
C TYR A 129 -4.17 12.08 1.92
N ASP A 130 -5.45 12.00 1.54
CA ASP A 130 -5.82 11.75 0.13
C ASP A 130 -5.43 12.95 -0.75
N GLY A 131 -4.52 12.74 -1.69
CA GLY A 131 -3.93 13.79 -2.50
C GLY A 131 -2.63 14.40 -1.93
N ALA A 132 -2.11 13.88 -0.83
CA ALA A 132 -0.78 14.29 -0.33
C ALA A 132 0.33 13.89 -1.32
N ASP A 133 1.31 14.78 -1.52
CA ASP A 133 2.48 14.53 -2.37
C ASP A 133 3.66 14.06 -1.50
N VAL A 134 4.06 12.79 -1.69
CA VAL A 134 5.19 12.20 -0.94
C VAL A 134 6.55 12.55 -1.51
N THR A 135 6.62 13.27 -2.62
CA THR A 135 7.86 13.69 -3.29
C THR A 135 8.35 15.05 -2.81
N VAL A 136 7.49 15.84 -2.17
CA VAL A 136 7.84 17.16 -1.64
C VAL A 136 8.76 17.00 -0.43
N ARG A 137 9.89 17.72 -0.47
CA ARG A 137 10.83 17.75 0.65
C ARG A 137 10.15 18.39 1.87
N GLY A 138 10.18 17.71 3.02
CA GLY A 138 9.53 18.19 4.25
C GLY A 138 8.05 17.84 4.37
N SER A 139 7.48 17.09 3.43
CA SER A 139 6.14 16.53 3.59
C SER A 139 6.04 15.67 4.85
N GLU A 140 4.95 15.80 5.61
CA GLU A 140 4.67 14.98 6.79
C GLU A 140 4.62 13.49 6.44
N LEU A 141 4.06 13.18 5.26
CA LEU A 141 4.03 11.82 4.71
C LEU A 141 4.99 11.72 3.52
N ARG A 142 6.00 10.86 3.62
CA ARG A 142 7.06 10.72 2.61
C ARG A 142 7.57 9.31 2.47
N VAL A 143 8.19 9.01 1.33
CA VAL A 143 8.83 7.72 1.04
C VAL A 143 10.33 7.93 0.93
N LEU A 144 11.09 7.24 1.78
CA LEU A 144 12.53 7.35 1.86
C LEU A 144 13.21 6.05 1.41
N ALA A 145 14.49 6.13 1.08
CA ALA A 145 15.34 4.95 0.96
C ALA A 145 15.43 4.26 2.33
N GLY A 146 15.37 2.93 2.35
CA GLY A 146 15.64 2.16 3.58
C GLY A 146 17.12 2.22 3.96
N ALA A 147 17.41 2.07 5.24
CA ALA A 147 18.80 2.04 5.76
C ALA A 147 19.56 0.76 5.38
N GLY A 148 18.85 -0.34 5.05
CA GLY A 148 19.44 -1.61 4.67
C GLY A 148 19.61 -1.77 3.14
N PRO A 149 20.24 -2.87 2.70
CA PRO A 149 20.38 -3.18 1.29
C PRO A 149 18.99 -3.33 0.65
N ARG A 150 18.86 -2.88 -0.59
CA ARG A 150 17.63 -3.10 -1.36
C ARG A 150 17.40 -4.59 -1.57
N PRO A 151 16.14 -5.07 -1.48
CA PRO A 151 15.83 -6.44 -1.88
C PRO A 151 16.31 -6.71 -3.30
N THR A 152 17.03 -7.81 -3.49
CA THR A 152 17.47 -8.25 -4.81
C THR A 152 16.29 -8.83 -5.58
N ARG A 153 16.40 -8.94 -6.91
CA ARG A 153 15.38 -9.63 -7.72
C ARG A 153 15.12 -11.07 -7.27
N ARG A 154 16.11 -11.73 -6.68
CA ARG A 154 16.00 -13.12 -6.17
C ARG A 154 15.24 -13.21 -4.85
N SER A 155 15.23 -12.16 -4.05
CA SER A 155 14.48 -12.09 -2.78
C SER A 155 13.08 -11.49 -2.93
N VAL A 156 12.68 -11.09 -4.14
CA VAL A 156 11.33 -10.58 -4.42
C VAL A 156 10.51 -11.65 -5.11
N ALA A 157 9.51 -12.15 -4.39
CA ALA A 157 8.51 -13.04 -4.94
C ALA A 157 7.33 -12.24 -5.53
N ARG A 158 6.58 -12.87 -6.43
CA ARG A 158 5.39 -12.30 -7.05
C ARG A 158 4.29 -13.34 -7.21
N GLY A 159 3.05 -12.90 -7.18
CA GLY A 159 1.88 -13.78 -7.32
C GLY A 159 0.58 -12.99 -7.44
N PRO A 160 -0.55 -13.70 -7.33
CA PRO A 160 -1.86 -13.08 -7.43
C PRO A 160 -2.13 -12.09 -6.29
N ARG A 161 -2.95 -11.07 -6.60
CA ARG A 161 -3.37 -10.05 -5.64
C ARG A 161 -4.44 -10.58 -4.70
N VAL A 162 -4.45 -10.08 -3.46
CA VAL A 162 -5.41 -10.48 -2.44
C VAL A 162 -6.79 -9.90 -2.74
N GLY A 163 -7.83 -10.74 -2.72
CA GLY A 163 -9.21 -10.30 -2.85
C GLY A 163 -9.61 -9.80 -4.24
N VAL A 164 -8.75 -9.92 -5.26
CA VAL A 164 -9.10 -9.58 -6.65
C VAL A 164 -9.72 -10.80 -7.33
N ALA A 165 -10.91 -10.60 -7.93
CA ALA A 165 -11.68 -11.63 -8.63
C ALA A 165 -11.70 -11.40 -10.16
N GLY A 166 -12.25 -12.37 -10.91
CA GLY A 166 -12.45 -12.29 -12.36
C GLY A 166 -11.13 -12.23 -13.14
N ASP A 167 -11.12 -11.56 -14.28
CA ASP A 167 -10.00 -11.52 -15.25
C ASP A 167 -8.72 -10.90 -14.69
N GLY A 168 -8.80 -10.21 -13.57
CA GLY A 168 -7.63 -9.67 -12.87
C GLY A 168 -7.02 -10.61 -11.84
N ALA A 169 -7.70 -11.70 -11.47
CA ALA A 169 -7.33 -12.56 -10.33
C ALA A 169 -5.97 -13.24 -10.51
N ALA A 170 -5.71 -13.79 -11.70
CA ALA A 170 -4.49 -14.56 -11.97
C ALA A 170 -3.25 -13.69 -12.24
N ARG A 171 -3.40 -12.36 -12.35
CA ARG A 171 -2.28 -11.48 -12.66
C ARG A 171 -1.27 -11.48 -11.50
N PRO A 172 0.04 -11.78 -11.74
CA PRO A 172 1.05 -11.84 -10.69
C PRO A 172 1.56 -10.44 -10.32
N TRP A 173 0.65 -9.59 -9.88
CA TRP A 173 0.89 -8.17 -9.62
C TRP A 173 0.94 -7.81 -8.13
N ARG A 174 1.03 -8.82 -7.26
CA ARG A 174 1.43 -8.71 -5.87
C ARG A 174 2.90 -9.06 -5.77
N PHE A 175 3.68 -8.22 -5.08
CA PHE A 175 5.12 -8.37 -4.87
C PHE A 175 5.39 -8.32 -3.36
N TRP A 176 6.33 -9.17 -2.90
CA TRP A 176 6.72 -9.20 -1.50
C TRP A 176 8.16 -9.67 -1.33
N ILE A 177 8.76 -9.33 -0.17
CA ILE A 177 10.06 -9.86 0.23
C ILE A 177 9.85 -11.28 0.75
N GLU A 178 10.46 -12.26 0.08
CA GLU A 178 10.31 -13.66 0.43
C GLU A 178 10.87 -13.96 1.83
N GLY A 179 10.11 -14.70 2.64
CA GLY A 179 10.48 -15.05 4.01
C GLY A 179 10.33 -13.94 5.05
N ASP A 180 9.97 -12.71 4.66
CA ASP A 180 9.79 -11.64 5.63
C ASP A 180 8.52 -11.86 6.49
N PRO A 181 8.63 -11.87 7.84
CA PRO A 181 7.53 -12.22 8.74
C PRO A 181 6.39 -11.19 8.75
N SER A 182 6.61 -9.98 8.27
CA SER A 182 5.58 -8.94 8.18
C SER A 182 4.71 -9.05 6.92
N VAL A 183 5.04 -9.92 5.97
CA VAL A 183 4.23 -10.17 4.76
C VAL A 183 2.87 -10.75 5.14
N SER A 184 1.80 -10.22 4.56
CA SER A 184 0.44 -10.65 4.88
C SER A 184 0.11 -12.04 4.30
N VAL A 185 -0.80 -12.75 4.99
CA VAL A 185 -1.28 -14.04 4.49
C VAL A 185 -2.10 -13.83 3.20
N TYR A 186 -1.78 -14.59 2.16
CA TYR A 186 -2.57 -14.56 0.93
C TYR A 186 -3.99 -15.10 1.17
N ARG A 187 -4.97 -14.35 0.69
CA ARG A 187 -6.39 -14.74 0.70
C ARG A 187 -6.97 -14.49 -0.68
N PRO A 188 -7.40 -15.53 -1.41
CA PRO A 188 -8.08 -15.36 -2.68
C PRO A 188 -9.42 -14.63 -2.49
N ALA A 189 -9.94 -14.05 -3.56
CA ALA A 189 -11.29 -13.52 -3.55
C ALA A 189 -12.29 -14.67 -3.33
N VAL A 190 -13.26 -14.46 -2.44
CA VAL A 190 -14.39 -15.38 -2.29
C VAL A 190 -15.33 -15.14 -3.48
N SER A 191 -15.56 -16.15 -4.31
CA SER A 191 -16.56 -16.05 -5.35
C SER A 191 -17.94 -15.92 -4.69
N ARG A 192 -18.62 -14.79 -4.86
CA ARG A 192 -20.04 -14.73 -4.53
C ARG A 192 -20.76 -15.67 -5.50
N ARG A 193 -21.25 -16.81 -5.01
CA ARG A 193 -22.25 -17.59 -5.74
C ARG A 193 -23.41 -16.62 -6.03
N ARG A 194 -23.67 -16.39 -7.31
CA ARG A 194 -24.95 -15.76 -7.71
C ARG A 194 -26.02 -16.76 -7.34
N SER A 195 -26.79 -16.47 -6.30
CA SER A 195 -28.10 -17.10 -6.05
C SER A 195 -29.09 -16.54 -7.03
#